data_a081867a75746c18eb6504cba3cdf3a4
#
_entry.id   a081867a75746c18eb6504cba3cdf3a4
#
_cell.length_a   1.000
_cell.length_b   1.000
_cell.length_c   1.000
_cell.angle_alpha   90.00
_cell.angle_beta   90.00
_cell.angle_gamma   90.00
#
_symmetry.space_group_name_H-M   'P 1'
#
loop_
_entity.id
_entity.type
_entity.pdbx_description
1 polymer ?
#
loop_
_entity_poly.entity_id
_entity_poly.type
_entity_poly.pdbx_seq_one_letter_code
_entity_poly.pdbx_strand_id
1 'polypeptide(L)'
;MTKSELISRLAAHFPQLVASDAELAVKMILDAMSKSLSEGQRIEIRGFGSFGLNYRPPRIGRNPKSGERVQVPAKYVPHFKAGKELRERVDAQRDGEDYASTGESVRGL
;
A
#
# COMPACT_ATOMS: atom_id res chain seq x y z
N MET A 1 -4.17 -2.16 -10.05
CA MET A 1 -2.89 -1.85 -10.72
C MET A 1 -1.80 -2.75 -10.17
N THR A 2 -1.07 -3.41 -11.03
CA THR A 2 0.05 -4.27 -10.65
C THR A 2 1.38 -3.53 -10.82
N LYS A 3 2.45 -4.12 -10.32
CA LYS A 3 3.79 -3.55 -10.52
C LYS A 3 4.13 -3.44 -12.01
N SER A 4 3.78 -4.45 -12.80
CA SER A 4 4.04 -4.41 -14.24
C SER A 4 3.22 -3.33 -14.94
N GLU A 5 2.00 -3.09 -14.51
CA GLU A 5 1.20 -1.99 -15.05
C GLU A 5 1.78 -0.63 -14.69
N LEU A 6 2.30 -0.50 -13.47
CA LEU A 6 2.96 0.74 -13.06
C LEU A 6 4.19 1.01 -13.94
N ILE A 7 4.99 -0.01 -14.20
CA ILE A 7 6.15 0.09 -15.08
C ILE A 7 5.72 0.53 -16.48
N SER A 8 4.65 -0.08 -17.01
CA SER A 8 4.13 0.26 -18.33
C SER A 8 3.64 1.71 -18.40
N ARG A 9 2.97 2.19 -17.36
CA ARG A 9 2.50 3.57 -17.31
C ARG A 9 3.66 4.55 -17.24
N LEU A 10 4.71 4.22 -16.48
CA LEU A 10 5.90 5.05 -16.41
C LEU A 10 6.56 5.14 -17.77
N ALA A 11 6.74 4.01 -18.44
CA ALA A 11 7.34 3.97 -19.77
C ALA A 11 6.51 4.75 -20.80
N ALA A 12 5.20 4.68 -20.71
CA ALA A 12 4.31 5.42 -21.61
C ALA A 12 4.40 6.93 -21.41
N HIS A 13 4.58 7.38 -20.15
CA HIS A 13 4.72 8.80 -19.85
C HIS A 13 6.07 9.38 -20.25
N PHE A 14 7.09 8.55 -20.28
CA PHE A 14 8.47 8.98 -20.58
C PHE A 14 9.02 8.14 -21.73
N PRO A 15 8.60 8.45 -22.98
CA PRO A 15 9.01 7.65 -24.15
C PRO A 15 10.53 7.57 -24.37
N GLN A 16 11.27 8.52 -23.80
CA GLN A 16 12.73 8.51 -23.88
C GLN A 16 13.37 7.45 -22.98
N LEU A 17 12.61 6.89 -22.03
CA LEU A 17 13.11 5.79 -21.21
C LEU A 17 12.92 4.47 -21.92
N VAL A 18 13.98 3.67 -21.96
CA VAL A 18 13.84 2.30 -22.43
C VAL A 18 13.13 1.48 -21.35
N ALA A 19 12.47 0.39 -21.77
CA ALA A 19 11.65 -0.42 -20.87
C ALA A 19 12.43 -0.91 -19.65
N SER A 20 13.69 -1.32 -19.83
CA SER A 20 14.52 -1.79 -18.72
C SER A 20 14.81 -0.69 -17.71
N ASP A 21 14.95 0.56 -18.16
CA ASP A 21 15.18 1.69 -17.25
C ASP A 21 13.92 2.03 -16.47
N ALA A 22 12.75 1.95 -17.08
CA ALA A 22 11.49 2.15 -16.39
C ALA A 22 11.28 1.09 -15.30
N GLU A 23 11.59 -0.16 -15.62
CA GLU A 23 11.51 -1.26 -14.64
C GLU A 23 12.47 -1.03 -13.48
N LEU A 24 13.72 -0.65 -13.79
CA LEU A 24 14.73 -0.37 -12.77
C LEU A 24 14.29 0.78 -11.87
N ALA A 25 13.75 1.85 -12.43
CA ALA A 25 13.29 3.01 -11.65
C ALA A 25 12.20 2.61 -10.64
N VAL A 26 11.20 1.86 -11.09
CA VAL A 26 10.14 1.38 -10.20
C VAL A 26 10.70 0.48 -9.12
N LYS A 27 11.59 -0.45 -9.49
CA LYS A 27 12.21 -1.35 -8.53
C LYS A 27 13.00 -0.59 -7.47
N MET A 28 13.78 0.38 -7.87
CA MET A 28 14.60 1.16 -6.94
C MET A 28 13.73 1.93 -5.94
N ILE A 29 12.63 2.51 -6.40
CA ILE A 29 11.72 3.23 -5.51
C ILE A 29 11.11 2.27 -4.49
N LEU A 30 10.58 1.15 -4.95
CA LEU A 30 9.94 0.18 -4.06
C LEU A 30 10.94 -0.45 -3.08
N ASP A 31 12.16 -0.73 -3.55
CA ASP A 31 13.20 -1.28 -2.68
C ASP A 31 13.61 -0.26 -1.61
N ALA A 32 13.73 1.02 -1.97
CA ALA A 32 14.07 2.07 -1.02
C ALA A 32 12.98 2.21 0.06
N MET A 33 11.73 2.15 -0.35
CA MET A 33 10.61 2.21 0.60
C MET A 33 10.58 0.99 1.50
N SER A 34 10.78 -0.19 0.94
CA SER A 34 10.81 -1.43 1.71
C SER A 34 11.93 -1.40 2.75
N LYS A 35 13.11 -0.93 2.35
CA LYS A 35 14.24 -0.82 3.26
C LYS A 35 13.95 0.14 4.40
N SER A 36 13.41 1.32 4.11
CA SER A 36 13.07 2.29 5.14
C SER A 36 12.11 1.71 6.17
N LEU A 37 11.06 1.05 5.70
CA LEU A 37 10.08 0.45 6.60
C LEU A 37 10.68 -0.71 7.40
N SER A 38 11.54 -1.51 6.79
CA SER A 38 12.20 -2.62 7.50
C SER A 38 13.11 -2.13 8.62
N GLU A 39 13.60 -0.90 8.49
CA GLU A 39 14.45 -0.27 9.51
C GLU A 39 13.64 0.56 10.51
N GLY A 40 12.32 0.49 10.44
CA GLY A 40 11.44 1.20 11.36
C GLY A 40 11.24 2.67 11.04
N GLN A 41 11.66 3.11 9.87
CA GLN A 41 11.55 4.51 9.47
C GLN A 41 10.22 4.78 8.79
N ARG A 42 9.66 5.95 9.09
CA ARG A 42 8.45 6.42 8.48
C ARG A 42 8.76 7.04 7.12
N ILE A 43 7.85 6.87 6.18
CA ILE A 43 7.95 7.48 4.86
C ILE A 43 6.83 8.51 4.73
N GLU A 44 7.18 9.75 4.43
CA GLU A 44 6.20 10.78 4.15
C GLU A 44 6.36 11.27 2.72
N ILE A 45 5.27 11.19 1.95
CA ILE A 45 5.23 11.67 0.58
C ILE A 45 4.18 12.77 0.53
N ARG A 46 4.66 14.01 0.50
CA ARG A 46 3.77 15.17 0.53
C ARG A 46 2.79 15.14 -0.65
N GLY A 47 1.52 15.37 -0.35
CA GLY A 47 0.47 15.31 -1.36
C GLY A 47 -0.06 13.92 -1.64
N PHE A 48 0.56 12.90 -1.08
CA PHE A 48 0.15 11.52 -1.30
C PHE A 48 -0.27 10.84 0.00
N GLY A 49 0.62 10.73 0.95
CA GLY A 49 0.33 10.08 2.22
C GLY A 49 1.59 9.67 2.95
N SER A 50 1.41 8.88 3.99
CA SER A 50 2.52 8.41 4.79
C SER A 50 2.42 6.91 5.05
N PHE A 51 3.57 6.26 5.11
CA PHE A 51 3.70 4.87 5.49
C PHE A 51 4.40 4.80 6.83
N GLY A 52 3.89 3.98 7.72
CA GLY A 52 4.51 3.74 9.02
C GLY A 52 4.29 2.31 9.42
N LEU A 53 4.67 1.99 10.64
CA LEU A 53 4.50 0.65 11.17
C LEU A 53 3.51 0.68 12.33
N ASN A 54 2.63 -0.31 12.36
CA ASN A 54 1.75 -0.56 13.49
C ASN A 54 2.24 -1.78 14.24
N TYR A 55 2.40 -1.64 15.54
CA TYR A 55 2.75 -2.75 16.39
C TYR A 55 1.51 -3.59 16.68
N ARG A 56 1.61 -4.87 16.47
CA ARG A 56 0.58 -5.85 16.83
C ARG A 56 1.09 -6.66 18.01
N PRO A 57 0.49 -6.52 19.21
CA PRO A 57 0.95 -7.28 20.37
C PRO A 57 0.70 -8.77 20.17
N PRO A 58 1.40 -9.62 20.94
CA PRO A 58 1.15 -11.06 20.87
C PRO A 58 -0.26 -11.36 21.34
N ARG A 59 -0.88 -12.35 20.76
CA ARG A 59 -2.24 -12.75 21.11
C ARG A 59 -2.40 -14.25 20.98
N ILE A 60 -3.51 -14.75 21.49
CA ILE A 60 -3.88 -16.15 21.33
C ILE A 60 -4.92 -16.21 20.22
N GLY A 61 -4.63 -16.97 19.17
CA GLY A 61 -5.55 -17.25 18.09
C GLY A 61 -6.02 -18.69 18.13
N ARG A 62 -6.81 -19.07 17.16
CA ARG A 62 -7.26 -20.45 17.00
C ARG A 62 -6.95 -20.94 15.60
N ASN A 63 -6.49 -22.17 15.52
CA ASN A 63 -6.27 -22.84 14.26
C ASN A 63 -7.65 -23.14 13.64
N PRO A 64 -7.98 -22.62 12.47
CA PRO A 64 -9.31 -22.83 11.88
C PRO A 64 -9.58 -24.29 11.52
N LYS A 65 -8.55 -25.10 11.36
CA LYS A 65 -8.72 -26.51 11.00
C LYS A 65 -8.95 -27.42 12.22
N SER A 66 -8.26 -27.14 13.32
CA SER A 66 -8.31 -28.01 14.52
C SER A 66 -9.06 -27.37 15.69
N GLY A 67 -9.24 -26.05 15.68
CA GLY A 67 -9.79 -25.32 16.80
C GLY A 67 -8.85 -25.13 17.96
N GLU A 68 -7.61 -25.61 17.84
CA GLU A 68 -6.62 -25.48 18.91
C GLU A 68 -6.19 -24.03 19.09
N ARG A 69 -5.85 -23.69 20.33
CA ARG A 69 -5.24 -22.40 20.65
C ARG A 69 -3.81 -22.37 20.16
N VAL A 70 -3.46 -21.30 19.46
CA VAL A 70 -2.08 -21.07 19.00
C VAL A 70 -1.64 -19.70 19.47
N GLN A 71 -0.38 -19.58 19.87
CA GLN A 71 0.19 -18.28 20.19
C GLN A 71 0.58 -17.59 18.91
N VAL A 72 0.08 -16.36 18.74
CA VAL A 72 0.47 -15.50 17.62
C VAL A 72 1.49 -14.51 18.18
N PRO A 73 2.73 -14.53 17.69
CA PRO A 73 3.75 -13.63 18.20
C PRO A 73 3.48 -12.17 17.83
N ALA A 74 4.09 -11.27 18.57
CA ALA A 74 4.05 -9.85 18.24
C ALA A 74 4.70 -9.62 16.88
N LYS A 75 4.20 -8.61 16.17
CA LYS A 75 4.78 -8.24 14.88
C LYS A 75 4.53 -6.78 14.57
N TYR A 76 5.29 -6.25 13.64
CA TYR A 76 5.05 -4.94 13.07
C TYR A 76 4.46 -5.10 11.68
N VAL A 77 3.47 -4.28 11.38
CA VAL A 77 2.75 -4.34 10.10
C VAL A 77 2.82 -2.98 9.44
N PRO A 78 3.19 -2.92 8.15
CA PRO A 78 3.15 -1.65 7.44
C PRO A 78 1.71 -1.11 7.36
N HIS A 79 1.59 0.20 7.51
CA HIS A 79 0.31 0.89 7.46
C HIS A 79 0.44 2.13 6.60
N PHE A 80 -0.51 2.34 5.70
CA PHE A 80 -0.56 3.53 4.86
C PHE A 80 -1.72 4.42 5.30
N LYS A 81 -1.42 5.70 5.44
CA LYS A 81 -2.44 6.72 5.72
C LYS A 81 -2.41 7.72 4.58
N ALA A 82 -3.52 7.82 3.86
CA ALA A 82 -3.64 8.77 2.75
C ALA A 82 -3.60 10.20 3.26
N GLY A 83 -2.94 11.06 2.50
CA GLY A 83 -2.96 12.48 2.77
C GLY A 83 -4.26 13.12 2.28
N LYS A 84 -4.44 14.39 2.64
CA LYS A 84 -5.66 15.12 2.32
C LYS A 84 -5.94 15.15 0.82
N GLU A 85 -4.94 15.48 0.01
CA GLU A 85 -5.12 15.59 -1.43
C GLU A 85 -5.55 14.26 -2.06
N LEU A 86 -4.93 13.16 -1.63
CA LEU A 86 -5.29 11.85 -2.15
C LEU A 86 -6.71 11.46 -1.73
N ARG A 87 -7.07 11.71 -0.46
CA ARG A 87 -8.42 11.42 0.02
C ARG A 87 -9.48 12.17 -0.77
N GLU A 88 -9.25 13.46 -1.00
CA GLU A 88 -10.18 14.29 -1.74
C GLU A 88 -10.30 13.84 -3.19
N ARG A 89 -9.19 13.47 -3.80
CA ARG A 89 -9.18 13.01 -5.18
C ARG A 89 -9.94 11.70 -5.35
N VAL A 90 -9.78 10.78 -4.42
CA VAL A 90 -10.51 9.52 -4.45
C VAL A 90 -12.00 9.76 -4.25
N ASP A 91 -12.35 10.61 -3.33
CA ASP A 91 -13.73 10.93 -3.03
C ASP A 91 -14.43 11.63 -4.20
N ALA A 92 -13.78 12.60 -4.81
CA ALA A 92 -14.31 13.31 -5.96
C ALA A 92 -14.50 12.39 -7.17
N GLN A 93 -13.58 11.46 -7.37
CA GLN A 93 -13.64 10.54 -8.49
C GLN A 93 -14.80 9.57 -8.38
N ARG A 94 -15.22 9.26 -7.16
CA ARG A 94 -16.35 8.37 -6.91
C ARG A 94 -17.68 9.11 -6.77
N ASP A 95 -17.64 10.42 -6.78
CA ASP A 95 -18.83 11.23 -6.67
C ASP A 95 -19.73 11.01 -7.88
N GLY A 96 -21.01 10.70 -7.65
CA GLY A 96 -21.94 10.35 -8.71
C GLY A 96 -21.93 8.89 -9.11
N GLU A 97 -21.01 8.08 -8.59
CA GLU A 97 -21.02 6.64 -8.82
C GLU A 97 -21.93 5.95 -7.82
N ASP A 98 -22.29 4.71 -8.14
CA ASP A 98 -23.10 3.91 -7.25
C ASP A 98 -22.23 3.36 -6.11
N TYR A 99 -22.23 4.07 -5.02
CA TYR A 99 -21.49 3.66 -3.84
C TYR A 99 -21.97 2.37 -3.22
N ALA A 100 -23.23 2.01 -3.43
CA ALA A 100 -23.79 0.82 -2.85
C ALA A 100 -23.10 -0.44 -3.36
N SER A 101 -22.65 -0.43 -4.61
CA SER A 101 -21.97 -1.58 -5.20
C SER A 101 -20.49 -1.65 -4.89
N THR A 102 -19.88 -0.55 -4.45
CA THR A 102 -18.44 -0.48 -4.22
C THR A 102 -18.06 -0.08 -2.80
N GLY A 103 -19.05 0.21 -1.97
CA GLY A 103 -18.81 0.74 -0.64
C GLY A 103 -17.95 -0.13 0.24
N GLU A 104 -18.04 -1.44 0.07
CA GLU A 104 -17.25 -2.37 0.87
C GLU A 104 -15.75 -2.22 0.64
N SER A 105 -15.34 -2.08 -0.61
CA SER A 105 -13.92 -1.92 -0.92
C SER A 105 -13.40 -0.58 -0.41
N VAL A 106 -14.23 0.44 -0.39
CA VAL A 106 -13.85 1.74 0.14
C VAL A 106 -13.72 1.68 1.67
N ARG A 107 -14.64 1.00 2.32
CA ARG A 107 -14.60 0.89 3.79
C ARG A 107 -13.47 0.03 4.30
N GLY A 108 -12.90 -0.81 3.48
CA GLY A 108 -11.73 -1.58 3.83
C GLY A 108 -10.51 -0.71 4.10
N LEU A 109 -10.56 0.52 3.70
CA LEU A 109 -9.51 1.48 3.97
C LEU A 109 -9.63 2.00 5.39
#